data_6cf73b6758ae419db0baa30f74a8108f
#
_entry.id   6cf73b6758ae419db0baa30f74a8108f
#
_cell.length_a   1.000
_cell.length_b   1.000
_cell.length_c   1.000
_cell.angle_alpha   90.00
_cell.angle_beta   90.00
_cell.angle_gamma   90.00
#
_symmetry.space_group_name_H-M   'P 1'
#
loop_
_entity.id
_entity.type
_entity.pdbx_description
1 polymer ?
#
loop_
_entity_poly.entity_id
_entity_poly.type
_entity_poly.pdbx_seq_one_letter_code
_entity_poly.pdbx_strand_id
1 'polypeptide(L)'
;MNLNIEQVVAGKITPPGDPQASVAQIAANPGTNPQILRKIATESDWELRRLVAGNPNTPTDTLWQLGVDFPEAILNNPIFQLLQLEQLNLVADIPHSTLTSLLQCEGVPSNFLEYAVERQDYSLWLAVAYNPHTPGKLLENLARKSRAQDRELIRAVAAHPHAPTHLLAQIVDIGSNVAQIVAENVQTPVVVLDKILGKYGQINDPIFTTLVALHPLITPRLAIGMHLAPTESAAQSLWLAKQPATISTQLAELAATDWNILRLAIVRHLNTSKEIVEQIWEQMSAIHTEGSQMDRLIYNSFVNNAHTSAPIREQLRKLLKW
;
A
#
# COMPACT_ATOMS: atom_id res chain seq x y z
N MET A 1 36.59 -22.03 22.56
CA MET A 1 35.99 -23.22 21.97
C MET A 1 35.25 -22.77 20.72
N ASN A 2 35.68 -23.20 19.53
CA ASN A 2 34.92 -22.92 18.30
C ASN A 2 33.68 -23.82 18.31
N LEU A 3 32.53 -23.27 18.66
CA LEU A 3 31.25 -23.96 18.48
C LEU A 3 31.04 -24.20 16.98
N ASN A 4 31.00 -25.47 16.60
CA ASN A 4 30.64 -25.85 15.24
C ASN A 4 29.12 -25.79 15.12
N ILE A 5 28.60 -24.79 14.40
CA ILE A 5 27.18 -24.58 14.21
C ILE A 5 26.52 -25.77 13.52
N GLU A 6 27.19 -26.44 12.58
CA GLU A 6 26.66 -27.69 12.01
C GLU A 6 26.37 -28.76 13.07
N GLN A 7 27.13 -28.77 14.16
CA GLN A 7 26.90 -29.67 15.29
C GLN A 7 25.79 -29.15 16.23
N VAL A 8 25.63 -27.84 16.38
CA VAL A 8 24.51 -27.21 17.15
C VAL A 8 23.20 -27.39 16.37
N VAL A 9 23.18 -27.13 15.08
CA VAL A 9 22.04 -27.35 14.18
C VAL A 9 21.68 -28.84 14.10
N ALA A 10 22.67 -29.74 14.16
CA ALA A 10 22.45 -31.19 14.18
C ALA A 10 22.07 -31.74 15.58
N GLY A 11 21.86 -30.86 16.60
CA GLY A 11 21.57 -31.26 18.01
C GLY A 11 22.71 -31.97 18.73
N LYS A 12 23.95 -31.88 18.21
CA LYS A 12 25.10 -32.58 18.74
C LYS A 12 25.92 -31.78 19.75
N ILE A 13 25.76 -30.46 19.82
CA ILE A 13 26.41 -29.58 20.78
C ILE A 13 25.38 -28.58 21.33
N THR A 14 25.24 -28.54 22.65
CA THR A 14 24.43 -27.55 23.35
C THR A 14 25.27 -26.35 23.75
N PRO A 15 24.74 -25.11 23.67
CA PRO A 15 25.46 -23.93 24.11
C PRO A 15 25.69 -23.97 25.64
N PRO A 16 26.73 -23.28 26.15
CA PRO A 16 26.94 -23.17 27.58
C PRO A 16 25.77 -22.42 28.23
N GLY A 17 25.06 -23.09 29.13
CA GLY A 17 23.96 -22.52 29.92
C GLY A 17 22.61 -23.23 29.83
N ASP A 18 22.24 -23.84 28.70
CA ASP A 18 21.04 -24.64 28.56
C ASP A 18 21.25 -25.84 27.62
N PRO A 19 21.29 -27.06 28.17
CA PRO A 19 21.54 -28.28 27.39
C PRO A 19 20.42 -28.63 26.39
N GLN A 20 19.27 -27.96 26.43
CA GLN A 20 18.11 -28.22 25.56
C GLN A 20 17.74 -27.06 24.64
N ALA A 21 18.50 -25.96 24.62
CA ALA A 21 18.20 -24.81 23.82
C ALA A 21 18.25 -25.15 22.32
N SER A 22 17.15 -24.89 21.61
CA SER A 22 17.08 -24.97 20.14
C SER A 22 17.88 -23.84 19.51
N VAL A 23 18.25 -23.98 18.20
CA VAL A 23 18.94 -22.90 17.47
C VAL A 23 18.11 -21.61 17.47
N ALA A 24 16.77 -21.71 17.44
CA ALA A 24 15.88 -20.56 17.54
C ALA A 24 15.97 -19.86 18.91
N GLN A 25 16.05 -20.62 20.01
CA GLN A 25 16.27 -20.04 21.35
C GLN A 25 17.62 -19.34 21.45
N ILE A 26 18.67 -19.91 20.83
CA ILE A 26 19.99 -19.28 20.77
C ILE A 26 19.93 -17.98 19.96
N ALA A 27 19.28 -18.00 18.78
CA ALA A 27 19.13 -16.81 17.94
C ALA A 27 18.34 -15.68 18.64
N ALA A 28 17.35 -16.02 19.45
CA ALA A 28 16.52 -15.06 20.18
C ALA A 28 17.14 -14.59 21.51
N ASN A 29 18.15 -15.29 22.07
CA ASN A 29 18.72 -14.95 23.38
C ASN A 29 19.60 -13.71 23.28
N PRO A 30 19.29 -12.60 24.01
CA PRO A 30 20.10 -11.37 23.99
C PRO A 30 21.56 -11.56 24.44
N GLY A 31 21.85 -12.62 25.21
CA GLY A 31 23.20 -12.96 25.65
C GLY A 31 24.01 -13.76 24.64
N THR A 32 23.47 -14.08 23.46
CA THR A 32 24.17 -14.89 22.47
C THR A 32 25.39 -14.17 21.90
N ASN A 33 26.49 -14.90 21.80
CA ASN A 33 27.74 -14.36 21.27
C ASN A 33 27.55 -13.83 19.82
N PRO A 34 28.01 -12.60 19.51
CA PRO A 34 27.89 -12.00 18.19
C PRO A 34 28.41 -12.86 17.03
N GLN A 35 29.46 -13.66 17.25
CA GLN A 35 29.99 -14.56 16.22
C GLN A 35 29.06 -15.74 15.92
N ILE A 36 28.28 -16.17 16.90
CA ILE A 36 27.25 -17.20 16.68
C ILE A 36 26.10 -16.61 15.88
N LEU A 37 25.65 -15.40 16.22
CA LEU A 37 24.60 -14.68 15.48
C LEU A 37 24.98 -14.46 14.01
N ARG A 38 26.25 -14.07 13.73
CA ARG A 38 26.75 -13.97 12.34
C ARG A 38 26.60 -15.28 11.57
N LYS A 39 26.89 -16.42 12.20
CA LYS A 39 26.79 -17.71 11.53
C LYS A 39 25.34 -18.10 11.30
N ILE A 40 24.46 -17.91 12.29
CA ILE A 40 23.02 -18.18 12.13
C ILE A 40 22.41 -17.29 11.03
N ALA A 41 22.89 -16.05 10.89
CA ALA A 41 22.44 -15.13 9.86
C ALA A 41 22.70 -15.62 8.40
N THR A 42 23.65 -16.56 8.23
CA THR A 42 23.96 -17.16 6.92
C THR A 42 23.13 -18.41 6.59
N GLU A 43 22.34 -18.91 7.55
CA GLU A 43 21.47 -20.07 7.34
C GLU A 43 20.35 -19.74 6.33
N SER A 44 19.84 -20.78 5.66
CA SER A 44 18.73 -20.64 4.70
C SER A 44 17.36 -20.50 5.39
N ASP A 45 17.27 -20.77 6.69
CA ASP A 45 16.03 -20.68 7.46
C ASP A 45 15.66 -19.21 7.69
N TRP A 46 14.53 -18.79 7.11
CA TRP A 46 13.99 -17.44 7.19
C TRP A 46 13.69 -16.99 8.63
N GLU A 47 13.11 -17.90 9.45
CA GLU A 47 12.74 -17.57 10.81
C GLU A 47 13.97 -17.39 11.71
N LEU A 48 15.01 -18.21 11.54
CA LEU A 48 16.28 -18.04 12.26
C LEU A 48 16.94 -16.70 11.92
N ARG A 49 16.97 -16.33 10.64
CA ARG A 49 17.50 -15.04 10.19
C ARG A 49 16.70 -13.86 10.75
N ARG A 50 15.38 -13.98 10.81
CA ARG A 50 14.49 -12.98 11.41
C ARG A 50 14.75 -12.79 12.90
N LEU A 51 14.93 -13.89 13.64
CA LEU A 51 15.27 -13.85 15.07
C LEU A 51 16.62 -13.16 15.29
N VAL A 52 17.63 -13.45 14.46
CA VAL A 52 18.92 -12.75 14.50
C VAL A 52 18.75 -11.25 14.22
N ALA A 53 17.95 -10.87 13.23
CA ALA A 53 17.71 -9.46 12.92
C ALA A 53 17.09 -8.67 14.10
N GLY A 54 16.27 -9.35 14.93
CA GLY A 54 15.68 -8.77 16.15
C GLY A 54 16.57 -8.87 17.41
N ASN A 55 17.71 -9.57 17.36
CA ASN A 55 18.54 -9.77 18.52
C ASN A 55 19.42 -8.53 18.81
N PRO A 56 19.38 -7.94 20.04
CA PRO A 56 20.12 -6.73 20.35
C PRO A 56 21.65 -6.90 20.34
N ASN A 57 22.14 -8.14 20.38
CA ASN A 57 23.59 -8.42 20.33
C ASN A 57 24.10 -8.73 18.91
N THR A 58 23.24 -8.57 17.90
CA THR A 58 23.62 -8.77 16.49
C THR A 58 24.56 -7.67 16.04
N PRO A 59 25.73 -8.04 15.47
CA PRO A 59 26.69 -7.04 14.95
C PRO A 59 26.08 -6.16 13.87
N THR A 60 26.46 -4.89 13.84
CA THR A 60 25.91 -3.88 12.92
C THR A 60 26.07 -4.26 11.44
N ASP A 61 27.19 -4.84 11.05
CA ASP A 61 27.40 -5.34 9.69
C ASP A 61 26.41 -6.45 9.29
N THR A 62 26.10 -7.33 10.23
CA THR A 62 25.11 -8.40 10.07
C THR A 62 23.68 -7.85 10.06
N LEU A 63 23.39 -6.84 10.90
CA LEU A 63 22.10 -6.14 10.86
C LEU A 63 21.84 -5.55 9.48
N TRP A 64 22.82 -4.86 8.89
CA TRP A 64 22.64 -4.28 7.56
C TRP A 64 22.44 -5.32 6.47
N GLN A 65 23.10 -6.48 6.57
CA GLN A 65 22.86 -7.58 5.63
C GLN A 65 21.44 -8.15 5.74
N LEU A 66 20.91 -8.28 6.95
CA LEU A 66 19.58 -8.79 7.21
C LEU A 66 18.48 -7.75 6.94
N GLY A 67 18.80 -6.46 6.95
CA GLY A 67 17.83 -5.38 6.85
C GLY A 67 17.13 -5.28 5.50
N VAL A 68 17.65 -5.92 4.45
CA VAL A 68 16.97 -6.03 3.15
C VAL A 68 15.72 -6.91 3.28
N ASP A 69 15.85 -8.04 3.98
CA ASP A 69 14.79 -9.03 4.13
C ASP A 69 13.90 -8.78 5.36
N PHE A 70 14.47 -8.17 6.42
CA PHE A 70 13.81 -8.00 7.73
C PHE A 70 13.87 -6.54 8.24
N PRO A 71 13.46 -5.54 7.43
CA PRO A 71 13.59 -4.13 7.82
C PRO A 71 12.82 -3.79 9.10
N GLU A 72 11.63 -4.35 9.29
CA GLU A 72 10.83 -4.13 10.51
C GLU A 72 11.51 -4.71 11.76
N ALA A 73 12.17 -5.87 11.64
CA ALA A 73 12.90 -6.46 12.75
C ALA A 73 14.10 -5.58 13.15
N ILE A 74 14.77 -4.93 12.18
CA ILE A 74 15.83 -3.96 12.43
C ILE A 74 15.29 -2.72 13.15
N LEU A 75 14.20 -2.13 12.66
CA LEU A 75 13.60 -0.93 13.27
C LEU A 75 13.14 -1.17 14.71
N ASN A 76 12.68 -2.39 15.01
CA ASN A 76 12.26 -2.82 16.35
C ASN A 76 13.42 -3.34 17.22
N ASN A 77 14.64 -3.46 16.67
CA ASN A 77 15.78 -3.94 17.42
C ASN A 77 16.29 -2.86 18.39
N PRO A 78 16.43 -3.13 19.70
CA PRO A 78 16.92 -2.16 20.69
C PRO A 78 18.26 -1.53 20.33
N ILE A 79 19.16 -2.28 19.66
CA ILE A 79 20.47 -1.74 19.25
C ILE A 79 20.33 -0.64 18.18
N PHE A 80 19.27 -0.70 17.34
CA PHE A 80 19.05 0.31 16.32
C PHE A 80 18.77 1.70 16.94
N GLN A 81 17.98 1.73 18.02
CA GLN A 81 17.74 2.97 18.77
C GLN A 81 19.00 3.53 19.42
N LEU A 82 19.86 2.65 19.96
CA LEU A 82 21.15 3.06 20.52
C LEU A 82 22.07 3.62 19.42
N LEU A 83 22.16 2.95 18.26
CA LEU A 83 22.94 3.44 17.12
C LEU A 83 22.48 4.82 16.64
N GLN A 84 21.16 5.10 16.66
CA GLN A 84 20.64 6.42 16.32
C GLN A 84 21.05 7.51 17.32
N LEU A 85 21.21 7.17 18.59
CA LEU A 85 21.67 8.11 19.63
C LEU A 85 23.18 8.36 19.56
N GLU A 86 23.95 7.32 19.24
CA GLU A 86 25.42 7.39 19.18
C GLU A 86 25.94 8.03 17.89
N GLN A 87 25.23 7.82 16.78
CA GLN A 87 25.68 8.21 15.43
C GLN A 87 24.70 9.20 14.80
N LEU A 88 25.01 10.49 14.89
CA LEU A 88 24.17 11.56 14.31
C LEU A 88 23.86 11.38 12.81
N ASN A 89 24.75 10.73 12.06
CA ASN A 89 24.62 10.48 10.63
C ASN A 89 24.44 9.00 10.29
N LEU A 90 23.89 8.21 11.20
CA LEU A 90 23.68 6.76 11.01
C LEU A 90 23.10 6.42 9.63
N VAL A 91 22.15 7.21 9.15
CA VAL A 91 21.46 7.00 7.87
C VAL A 91 22.43 7.01 6.67
N ALA A 92 23.54 7.73 6.76
CA ALA A 92 24.55 7.78 5.70
C ALA A 92 25.44 6.54 5.64
N ASP A 93 25.56 5.81 6.75
CA ASP A 93 26.38 4.61 6.88
C ASP A 93 25.60 3.32 6.56
N ILE A 94 24.26 3.41 6.45
CA ILE A 94 23.41 2.28 6.07
C ILE A 94 23.60 1.96 4.58
N PRO A 95 23.84 0.68 4.22
CA PRO A 95 23.90 0.27 2.81
C PRO A 95 22.62 0.63 2.06
N HIS A 96 22.78 1.05 0.79
CA HIS A 96 21.68 1.54 -0.04
C HIS A 96 20.47 0.59 -0.10
N SER A 97 20.69 -0.71 -0.31
CA SER A 97 19.61 -1.71 -0.36
C SER A 97 18.82 -1.80 0.95
N THR A 98 19.53 -1.81 2.07
CA THR A 98 18.94 -1.82 3.41
C THR A 98 18.17 -0.53 3.70
N LEU A 99 18.76 0.63 3.36
CA LEU A 99 18.08 1.92 3.50
C LEU A 99 16.78 1.96 2.70
N THR A 100 16.80 1.48 1.45
CA THR A 100 15.61 1.42 0.59
C THR A 100 14.49 0.57 1.24
N SER A 101 14.83 -0.59 1.83
CA SER A 101 13.86 -1.43 2.53
C SER A 101 13.33 -0.77 3.81
N LEU A 102 14.20 -0.15 4.61
CA LEU A 102 13.81 0.57 5.83
C LEU A 102 12.86 1.73 5.53
N LEU A 103 13.13 2.49 4.45
CA LEU A 103 12.29 3.63 4.06
C LEU A 103 10.84 3.23 3.71
N GLN A 104 10.58 1.99 3.34
CA GLN A 104 9.23 1.50 3.06
C GLN A 104 8.44 1.10 4.30
N CYS A 105 9.09 1.00 5.46
CA CYS A 105 8.44 0.62 6.71
C CYS A 105 7.79 1.81 7.43
N GLU A 106 6.63 1.57 8.05
CA GLU A 106 5.89 2.60 8.81
C GLU A 106 6.70 3.23 9.95
N GLY A 107 7.52 2.42 10.63
CA GLY A 107 8.31 2.84 11.80
C GLY A 107 9.64 3.53 11.47
N VAL A 108 9.93 3.86 10.21
CA VAL A 108 11.20 4.51 9.84
C VAL A 108 11.29 5.93 10.43
N PRO A 109 12.43 6.34 10.99
CA PRO A 109 12.62 7.69 11.50
C PRO A 109 12.46 8.77 10.42
N SER A 110 11.79 9.89 10.77
CA SER A 110 11.51 10.98 9.81
C SER A 110 12.77 11.58 9.17
N ASN A 111 13.88 11.64 9.90
CA ASN A 111 15.17 12.13 9.39
C ASN A 111 15.73 11.23 8.28
N PHE A 112 15.35 9.93 8.23
CA PHE A 112 15.76 9.04 7.14
C PHE A 112 14.99 9.36 5.86
N LEU A 113 13.68 9.66 5.98
CA LEU A 113 12.86 10.11 4.84
C LEU A 113 13.41 11.46 4.30
N GLU A 114 13.73 12.41 5.18
CA GLU A 114 14.32 13.69 4.80
C GLU A 114 15.66 13.52 4.09
N TYR A 115 16.55 12.69 4.65
CA TYR A 115 17.84 12.36 4.04
C TYR A 115 17.68 11.77 2.64
N ALA A 116 16.76 10.81 2.47
CA ALA A 116 16.53 10.16 1.19
C ALA A 116 15.99 11.12 0.11
N VAL A 117 15.12 12.06 0.48
CA VAL A 117 14.59 13.09 -0.43
C VAL A 117 15.69 14.04 -0.90
N GLU A 118 16.70 14.34 -0.05
CA GLU A 118 17.82 15.21 -0.45
C GLU A 118 18.84 14.54 -1.36
N ARG A 119 18.84 13.22 -1.47
CA ARG A 119 19.69 12.48 -2.41
C ARG A 119 19.13 12.56 -3.84
N GLN A 120 20.04 12.53 -4.84
CA GLN A 120 19.65 12.42 -6.26
C GLN A 120 19.56 10.93 -6.65
N ASP A 121 18.70 10.20 -5.93
CA ASP A 121 18.52 8.76 -6.09
C ASP A 121 17.02 8.42 -6.23
N TYR A 122 16.68 8.00 -7.43
CA TYR A 122 15.30 7.71 -7.79
C TYR A 122 14.69 6.55 -7.00
N SER A 123 15.49 5.53 -6.65
CA SER A 123 15.00 4.38 -5.88
C SER A 123 14.65 4.77 -4.43
N LEU A 124 15.45 5.65 -3.83
CA LEU A 124 15.15 6.22 -2.51
C LEU A 124 13.89 7.10 -2.56
N TRP A 125 13.73 7.91 -3.63
CA TRP A 125 12.53 8.73 -3.80
C TRP A 125 11.26 7.88 -3.92
N LEU A 126 11.32 6.78 -4.68
CA LEU A 126 10.19 5.85 -4.76
C LEU A 126 9.90 5.20 -3.42
N ALA A 127 10.93 4.75 -2.69
CA ALA A 127 10.75 4.16 -1.36
C ALA A 127 10.05 5.15 -0.41
N VAL A 128 10.46 6.43 -0.41
CA VAL A 128 9.79 7.49 0.36
C VAL A 128 8.35 7.71 -0.12
N ALA A 129 8.11 7.77 -1.43
CA ALA A 129 6.76 8.01 -1.97
C ALA A 129 5.78 6.86 -1.68
N TYR A 130 6.26 5.63 -1.52
CA TYR A 130 5.46 4.47 -1.14
C TYR A 130 5.30 4.28 0.38
N ASN A 131 6.06 4.99 1.21
CA ASN A 131 5.89 4.89 2.64
C ASN A 131 4.61 5.61 3.09
N PRO A 132 3.62 4.90 3.70
CA PRO A 132 2.32 5.48 4.02
C PRO A 132 2.35 6.63 5.02
N HIS A 133 3.45 6.78 5.78
CA HIS A 133 3.64 7.83 6.78
C HIS A 133 4.47 9.01 6.28
N THR A 134 4.80 9.05 4.99
CA THR A 134 5.55 10.18 4.41
C THR A 134 4.78 11.49 4.57
N PRO A 135 5.38 12.51 5.22
CA PRO A 135 4.74 13.81 5.36
C PRO A 135 4.50 14.50 4.01
N GLY A 136 3.35 15.21 3.89
CA GLY A 136 2.97 15.92 2.66
C GLY A 136 4.05 16.87 2.14
N LYS A 137 4.82 17.54 3.01
CA LYS A 137 5.94 18.40 2.64
C LYS A 137 7.04 17.65 1.87
N LEU A 138 7.32 16.40 2.22
CA LEU A 138 8.30 15.59 1.50
C LEU A 138 7.76 15.13 0.14
N LEU A 139 6.45 14.84 0.05
CA LEU A 139 5.78 14.55 -1.22
C LEU A 139 5.84 15.74 -2.19
N GLU A 140 5.66 16.97 -1.69
CA GLU A 140 5.86 18.19 -2.48
C GLU A 140 7.30 18.33 -2.99
N ASN A 141 8.28 18.04 -2.13
CA ASN A 141 9.68 18.06 -2.51
C ASN A 141 9.98 17.04 -3.60
N LEU A 142 9.46 15.82 -3.47
CA LEU A 142 9.60 14.77 -4.49
C LEU A 142 8.96 15.18 -5.82
N ALA A 143 7.73 15.70 -5.79
CA ALA A 143 7.06 16.18 -6.99
C ALA A 143 7.83 17.31 -7.70
N ARG A 144 8.44 18.24 -6.94
CA ARG A 144 9.29 19.32 -7.48
C ARG A 144 10.60 18.82 -8.08
N LYS A 145 11.22 17.80 -7.49
CA LYS A 145 12.47 17.18 -7.96
C LYS A 145 12.23 16.22 -9.12
N SER A 146 10.99 15.72 -9.31
CA SER A 146 10.64 14.79 -10.37
C SER A 146 10.77 15.43 -11.74
N ARG A 147 11.16 14.61 -12.73
CA ARG A 147 11.23 15.00 -14.16
C ARG A 147 9.99 14.48 -14.89
N ALA A 148 9.76 14.96 -16.10
CA ALA A 148 8.63 14.55 -16.93
C ALA A 148 8.57 13.03 -17.23
N GLN A 149 9.73 12.34 -17.19
CA GLN A 149 9.82 10.89 -17.35
C GLN A 149 9.57 10.09 -16.06
N ASP A 150 9.58 10.72 -14.89
CA ASP A 150 9.45 10.08 -13.57
C ASP A 150 7.96 9.77 -13.26
N ARG A 151 7.29 9.13 -14.22
CA ARG A 151 5.83 8.89 -14.17
C ARG A 151 5.41 8.04 -12.97
N GLU A 152 6.22 7.06 -12.58
CA GLU A 152 5.94 6.20 -11.45
C GLU A 152 5.99 6.98 -10.13
N LEU A 153 6.98 7.84 -9.95
CA LEU A 153 7.10 8.71 -8.79
C LEU A 153 5.88 9.64 -8.65
N ILE A 154 5.47 10.29 -9.75
CA ILE A 154 4.28 11.16 -9.74
C ILE A 154 3.01 10.37 -9.43
N ARG A 155 2.87 9.14 -9.93
CA ARG A 155 1.74 8.25 -9.60
C ARG A 155 1.74 7.86 -8.12
N ALA A 156 2.90 7.51 -7.56
CA ALA A 156 3.03 7.19 -6.13
C ALA A 156 2.66 8.40 -5.26
N VAL A 157 3.15 9.59 -5.61
CA VAL A 157 2.79 10.85 -4.92
C VAL A 157 1.29 11.15 -5.04
N ALA A 158 0.69 10.97 -6.23
CA ALA A 158 -0.74 11.20 -6.44
C ALA A 158 -1.63 10.23 -5.66
N ALA A 159 -1.20 8.97 -5.51
CA ALA A 159 -1.91 7.93 -4.77
C ALA A 159 -1.74 8.05 -3.24
N HIS A 160 -0.78 8.85 -2.78
CA HIS A 160 -0.40 8.86 -1.37
C HIS A 160 -1.51 9.45 -0.47
N PRO A 161 -1.86 8.80 0.67
CA PRO A 161 -2.95 9.27 1.55
C PRO A 161 -2.69 10.65 2.17
N HIS A 162 -1.42 11.07 2.29
CA HIS A 162 -1.03 12.39 2.80
C HIS A 162 -0.66 13.37 1.68
N ALA A 163 -1.03 13.10 0.43
CA ALA A 163 -0.79 14.04 -0.67
C ALA A 163 -1.53 15.37 -0.42
N PRO A 164 -0.83 16.51 -0.39
CA PRO A 164 -1.46 17.81 -0.17
C PRO A 164 -2.45 18.14 -1.29
N THR A 165 -3.60 18.71 -0.93
CA THR A 165 -4.67 19.02 -1.87
C THR A 165 -4.24 19.95 -3.01
N HIS A 166 -3.38 20.94 -2.71
CA HIS A 166 -2.83 21.85 -3.71
C HIS A 166 -1.86 21.13 -4.68
N LEU A 167 -1.11 20.12 -4.20
CA LEU A 167 -0.27 19.30 -5.04
C LEU A 167 -1.10 18.46 -6.01
N LEU A 168 -2.19 17.83 -5.53
CA LEU A 168 -3.13 17.08 -6.37
C LEU A 168 -3.73 18.00 -7.48
N ALA A 169 -4.04 19.25 -7.14
CA ALA A 169 -4.53 20.25 -8.11
C ALA A 169 -3.49 20.62 -9.17
N GLN A 170 -2.19 20.56 -8.86
CA GLN A 170 -1.11 20.84 -9.81
C GLN A 170 -0.81 19.65 -10.73
N ILE A 171 -0.75 18.43 -10.18
CA ILE A 171 -0.33 17.25 -10.95
C ILE A 171 -1.44 16.65 -11.80
N VAL A 172 -2.69 17.01 -11.58
CA VAL A 172 -3.85 16.50 -12.34
C VAL A 172 -3.75 16.78 -13.84
N ASP A 173 -3.01 17.79 -14.26
CA ASP A 173 -2.84 18.19 -15.66
C ASP A 173 -1.74 17.42 -16.41
N ILE A 174 -0.95 16.62 -15.70
CA ILE A 174 0.18 15.86 -16.29
C ILE A 174 -0.31 14.82 -17.31
N GLY A 175 -1.48 14.21 -17.08
CA GLY A 175 -2.08 13.28 -18.02
C GLY A 175 -3.25 12.47 -17.44
N SER A 176 -4.01 11.79 -18.30
CA SER A 176 -5.20 11.04 -17.92
C SER A 176 -4.93 9.95 -16.86
N ASN A 177 -3.80 9.24 -16.96
CA ASN A 177 -3.42 8.22 -15.98
C ASN A 177 -3.18 8.81 -14.57
N VAL A 178 -2.60 10.01 -14.49
CA VAL A 178 -2.42 10.71 -13.21
C VAL A 178 -3.76 11.25 -12.72
N ALA A 179 -4.59 11.80 -13.63
CA ALA A 179 -5.92 12.30 -13.29
C ALA A 179 -6.84 11.20 -12.70
N GLN A 180 -6.73 9.95 -13.17
CA GLN A 180 -7.45 8.81 -12.57
C GLN A 180 -7.02 8.59 -11.11
N ILE A 181 -5.72 8.53 -10.85
CA ILE A 181 -5.18 8.34 -9.50
C ILE A 181 -5.59 9.50 -8.59
N VAL A 182 -5.53 10.73 -9.10
CA VAL A 182 -6.01 11.90 -8.38
C VAL A 182 -7.52 11.78 -8.08
N ALA A 183 -8.34 11.31 -9.02
CA ALA A 183 -9.79 11.12 -8.80
C ALA A 183 -10.09 10.02 -7.75
N GLU A 184 -9.20 9.04 -7.59
CA GLU A 184 -9.30 7.98 -6.57
C GLU A 184 -8.78 8.42 -5.19
N ASN A 185 -7.93 9.45 -5.13
CA ASN A 185 -7.35 9.91 -3.87
C ASN A 185 -8.38 10.64 -3.01
N VAL A 186 -8.67 10.12 -1.82
CA VAL A 186 -9.67 10.63 -0.88
C VAL A 186 -9.43 12.08 -0.42
N GLN A 187 -8.21 12.59 -0.57
CA GLN A 187 -7.84 13.97 -0.26
C GLN A 187 -8.17 14.96 -1.40
N THR A 188 -8.60 14.45 -2.56
CA THR A 188 -8.84 15.31 -3.74
C THR A 188 -10.01 16.24 -3.52
N PRO A 189 -9.82 17.57 -3.59
CA PRO A 189 -10.89 18.53 -3.39
C PRO A 189 -11.95 18.46 -4.51
N VAL A 190 -13.20 18.80 -4.19
CA VAL A 190 -14.31 18.83 -5.15
C VAL A 190 -14.01 19.68 -6.39
N VAL A 191 -13.32 20.82 -6.22
CA VAL A 191 -12.90 21.68 -7.33
C VAL A 191 -11.97 20.96 -8.33
N VAL A 192 -11.09 20.08 -7.84
CA VAL A 192 -10.21 19.27 -8.68
C VAL A 192 -10.98 18.15 -9.36
N LEU A 193 -11.94 17.54 -8.67
CA LEU A 193 -12.85 16.54 -9.24
C LEU A 193 -13.69 17.14 -10.37
N ASP A 194 -14.21 18.37 -10.20
CA ASP A 194 -14.93 19.09 -11.24
C ASP A 194 -14.04 19.41 -12.46
N LYS A 195 -12.80 19.83 -12.21
CA LYS A 195 -11.79 20.03 -13.27
C LYS A 195 -11.51 18.74 -14.04
N ILE A 196 -11.41 17.60 -13.35
CA ILE A 196 -11.23 16.29 -13.98
C ILE A 196 -12.40 15.98 -14.92
N LEU A 197 -13.64 16.17 -14.47
CA LEU A 197 -14.83 15.95 -15.28
C LEU A 197 -14.86 16.87 -16.50
N GLY A 198 -14.58 18.14 -16.32
CA GLY A 198 -14.55 19.12 -17.44
C GLY A 198 -13.52 18.78 -18.50
N LYS A 199 -12.36 18.24 -18.08
CA LYS A 199 -11.24 17.92 -18.99
C LYS A 199 -11.31 16.53 -19.59
N TYR A 200 -11.73 15.53 -18.82
CA TYR A 200 -11.64 14.11 -19.18
C TYR A 200 -13.01 13.41 -19.26
N GLY A 201 -14.06 13.94 -18.63
CA GLY A 201 -15.39 13.32 -18.59
C GLY A 201 -16.13 13.31 -19.94
N GLN A 202 -15.66 14.08 -20.91
CA GLN A 202 -16.22 14.15 -22.29
C GLN A 202 -15.68 13.04 -23.21
N ILE A 203 -14.69 12.28 -22.76
CA ILE A 203 -14.13 11.15 -23.50
C ILE A 203 -15.14 10.01 -23.41
N ASN A 204 -15.34 9.23 -24.48
CA ASN A 204 -16.28 8.09 -24.55
C ASN A 204 -16.04 6.97 -23.51
N ASP A 205 -15.16 7.17 -22.56
CA ASP A 205 -14.89 6.26 -21.45
C ASP A 205 -15.51 6.82 -20.15
N PRO A 206 -16.51 6.14 -19.55
CA PRO A 206 -17.19 6.59 -18.33
C PRO A 206 -16.32 6.52 -17.07
N ILE A 207 -15.02 6.21 -17.18
CA ILE A 207 -14.13 5.97 -16.03
C ILE A 207 -14.08 7.20 -15.11
N PHE A 208 -13.88 8.41 -15.65
CA PHE A 208 -13.77 9.62 -14.83
C PHE A 208 -15.09 9.99 -14.16
N THR A 209 -16.20 9.87 -14.88
CA THR A 209 -17.55 10.06 -14.31
C THR A 209 -17.80 9.09 -13.16
N THR A 210 -17.41 7.83 -13.34
CA THR A 210 -17.55 6.79 -12.31
C THR A 210 -16.66 7.05 -11.10
N LEU A 211 -15.36 7.35 -11.32
CA LEU A 211 -14.42 7.62 -10.22
C LEU A 211 -14.86 8.82 -9.39
N VAL A 212 -15.25 9.92 -10.04
CA VAL A 212 -15.74 11.11 -9.34
C VAL A 212 -17.03 10.82 -8.60
N ALA A 213 -17.99 10.10 -9.18
CA ALA A 213 -19.24 9.74 -8.52
C ALA A 213 -19.02 8.88 -7.26
N LEU A 214 -18.04 7.96 -7.31
CA LEU A 214 -17.65 7.10 -6.20
C LEU A 214 -16.83 7.83 -5.13
N HIS A 215 -16.32 9.03 -5.41
CA HIS A 215 -15.48 9.75 -4.44
C HIS A 215 -16.26 10.12 -3.16
N PRO A 216 -15.66 9.96 -1.95
CA PRO A 216 -16.35 10.18 -0.68
C PRO A 216 -16.95 11.58 -0.51
N LEU A 217 -16.29 12.61 -1.03
CA LEU A 217 -16.76 14.00 -0.92
C LEU A 217 -17.97 14.35 -1.80
N ILE A 218 -18.38 13.47 -2.72
CA ILE A 218 -19.53 13.72 -3.59
C ILE A 218 -20.82 13.41 -2.83
N THR A 219 -21.47 14.47 -2.37
CA THR A 219 -22.79 14.45 -1.71
C THR A 219 -23.90 14.29 -2.76
N PRO A 220 -25.16 13.98 -2.39
CA PRO A 220 -26.28 13.91 -3.32
C PRO A 220 -26.44 15.19 -4.14
N ARG A 221 -26.33 16.35 -3.49
CA ARG A 221 -26.44 17.66 -4.16
C ARG A 221 -25.33 17.87 -5.22
N LEU A 222 -24.09 17.49 -4.90
CA LEU A 222 -22.98 17.55 -5.86
C LEU A 222 -23.17 16.56 -7.00
N ALA A 223 -23.63 15.34 -6.71
CA ALA A 223 -23.87 14.32 -7.73
C ALA A 223 -24.91 14.78 -8.76
N ILE A 224 -25.94 15.50 -8.35
CA ILE A 224 -26.92 16.11 -9.28
C ILE A 224 -26.30 17.31 -9.99
N GLY A 225 -25.66 18.24 -9.28
CA GLY A 225 -25.06 19.44 -9.88
C GLY A 225 -23.97 19.15 -10.90
N MET A 226 -23.25 18.04 -10.76
CA MET A 226 -22.20 17.58 -11.66
C MET A 226 -22.69 16.53 -12.69
N HIS A 227 -24.00 16.32 -12.79
CA HIS A 227 -24.64 15.34 -13.70
C HIS A 227 -24.10 13.90 -13.55
N LEU A 228 -23.72 13.52 -12.34
CA LEU A 228 -23.18 12.18 -12.02
C LEU A 228 -24.26 11.15 -11.70
N ALA A 229 -25.45 11.60 -11.32
CA ALA A 229 -26.59 10.75 -10.97
C ALA A 229 -27.82 11.12 -11.85
N PRO A 230 -28.60 10.13 -12.29
CA PRO A 230 -29.74 10.37 -13.19
C PRO A 230 -30.93 11.05 -12.47
N THR A 231 -31.06 10.85 -11.17
CA THR A 231 -32.16 11.41 -10.34
C THR A 231 -31.66 11.72 -8.93
N GLU A 232 -32.42 12.52 -8.17
CA GLU A 232 -32.13 12.78 -6.75
C GLU A 232 -32.18 11.50 -5.92
N SER A 233 -33.12 10.61 -6.19
CA SER A 233 -33.21 9.30 -5.52
C SER A 233 -31.97 8.45 -5.78
N ALA A 234 -31.48 8.41 -7.02
CA ALA A 234 -30.24 7.70 -7.37
C ALA A 234 -29.02 8.32 -6.67
N ALA A 235 -28.96 9.66 -6.59
CA ALA A 235 -27.90 10.36 -5.88
C ALA A 235 -27.89 10.04 -4.37
N GLN A 236 -29.06 9.96 -3.73
CA GLN A 236 -29.20 9.55 -2.33
C GLN A 236 -28.82 8.08 -2.13
N SER A 237 -29.24 7.19 -3.01
CA SER A 237 -28.86 5.76 -2.99
C SER A 237 -27.35 5.58 -3.11
N LEU A 238 -26.69 6.30 -4.00
CA LEU A 238 -25.23 6.28 -4.15
C LEU A 238 -24.54 6.79 -2.89
N TRP A 239 -25.04 7.87 -2.31
CA TRP A 239 -24.49 8.41 -1.08
C TRP A 239 -24.61 7.42 0.08
N LEU A 240 -25.78 6.77 0.26
CA LEU A 240 -25.99 5.71 1.25
C LEU A 240 -25.01 4.54 1.04
N ALA A 241 -24.87 4.07 -0.20
CA ALA A 241 -23.96 2.97 -0.53
C ALA A 241 -22.47 3.29 -0.24
N LYS A 242 -22.10 4.56 -0.04
CA LYS A 242 -20.76 4.99 0.35
C LYS A 242 -20.59 5.20 1.86
N GLN A 243 -21.67 5.19 2.67
CA GLN A 243 -21.57 5.44 4.11
C GLN A 243 -21.15 4.18 4.86
N PRO A 244 -20.09 4.20 5.68
CA PRO A 244 -19.61 3.00 6.42
C PRO A 244 -20.67 2.37 7.34
N ALA A 245 -21.67 3.16 7.79
CA ALA A 245 -22.73 2.70 8.66
C ALA A 245 -23.88 1.95 7.94
N THR A 246 -23.88 1.92 6.59
CA THR A 246 -24.95 1.23 5.82
C THR A 246 -24.85 -0.27 6.05
N ILE A 247 -25.95 -0.86 6.47
CA ILE A 247 -26.05 -2.30 6.79
C ILE A 247 -26.33 -3.14 5.54
N SER A 248 -26.03 -4.44 5.62
CA SER A 248 -26.16 -5.37 4.49
C SER A 248 -27.59 -5.44 3.91
N THR A 249 -28.64 -5.35 4.75
CA THR A 249 -30.03 -5.35 4.28
C THR A 249 -30.36 -4.13 3.40
N GLN A 250 -29.88 -2.96 3.77
CA GLN A 250 -30.03 -1.75 2.95
C GLN A 250 -29.25 -1.86 1.63
N LEU A 251 -28.03 -2.43 1.68
CA LEU A 251 -27.24 -2.69 0.47
C LEU A 251 -27.95 -3.67 -0.47
N ALA A 252 -28.64 -4.69 0.07
CA ALA A 252 -29.43 -5.63 -0.72
C ALA A 252 -30.60 -4.94 -1.45
N GLU A 253 -31.31 -4.03 -0.77
CA GLU A 253 -32.37 -3.23 -1.39
C GLU A 253 -31.82 -2.35 -2.52
N LEU A 254 -30.66 -1.73 -2.33
CA LEU A 254 -30.01 -0.89 -3.32
C LEU A 254 -29.43 -1.71 -4.50
N ALA A 255 -29.11 -2.98 -4.32
CA ALA A 255 -28.50 -3.83 -5.35
C ALA A 255 -29.45 -4.18 -6.50
N ALA A 256 -30.77 -3.98 -6.34
CA ALA A 256 -31.76 -4.15 -7.41
C ALA A 256 -31.72 -3.04 -8.49
N THR A 257 -30.69 -2.22 -8.49
CA THR A 257 -30.52 -1.10 -9.43
C THR A 257 -29.98 -1.54 -10.79
N ASP A 258 -30.32 -0.81 -11.86
CA ASP A 258 -29.68 -0.94 -13.17
C ASP A 258 -28.47 0.01 -13.36
N TRP A 259 -28.18 0.82 -12.35
CA TRP A 259 -27.12 1.81 -12.43
C TRP A 259 -25.75 1.26 -11.96
N ASN A 260 -24.83 1.04 -12.90
CA ASN A 260 -23.54 0.38 -12.64
C ASN A 260 -22.67 1.12 -11.64
N ILE A 261 -22.74 2.46 -11.56
CA ILE A 261 -21.98 3.22 -10.55
C ILE A 261 -22.46 2.87 -9.15
N LEU A 262 -23.77 2.72 -8.94
CA LEU A 262 -24.32 2.30 -7.66
C LEU A 262 -23.94 0.85 -7.32
N ARG A 263 -23.99 -0.06 -8.32
CA ARG A 263 -23.51 -1.44 -8.14
C ARG A 263 -22.06 -1.48 -7.69
N LEU A 264 -21.19 -0.66 -8.29
CA LEU A 264 -19.77 -0.58 -7.89
C LEU A 264 -19.58 -0.02 -6.47
N ALA A 265 -20.37 0.99 -6.09
CA ALA A 265 -20.38 1.50 -4.71
C ALA A 265 -20.73 0.41 -3.70
N ILE A 266 -21.76 -0.40 -4.01
CA ILE A 266 -22.20 -1.52 -3.16
C ILE A 266 -21.08 -2.59 -3.07
N VAL A 267 -20.50 -3.01 -4.19
CA VAL A 267 -19.41 -4.01 -4.20
C VAL A 267 -18.20 -3.53 -3.38
N ARG A 268 -17.91 -2.24 -3.35
CA ARG A 268 -16.80 -1.67 -2.57
C ARG A 268 -17.10 -1.53 -1.07
N HIS A 269 -18.34 -1.69 -0.66
CA HIS A 269 -18.76 -1.50 0.72
C HIS A 269 -18.38 -2.71 1.59
N LEU A 270 -17.83 -2.46 2.80
CA LEU A 270 -17.35 -3.52 3.70
C LEU A 270 -18.47 -4.46 4.20
N ASN A 271 -19.70 -3.96 4.35
CA ASN A 271 -20.83 -4.71 4.85
C ASN A 271 -21.62 -5.45 3.75
N THR A 272 -21.12 -5.49 2.51
CA THR A 272 -21.78 -6.20 1.41
C THR A 272 -21.62 -7.70 1.61
N SER A 273 -22.76 -8.44 1.65
CA SER A 273 -22.74 -9.88 1.81
C SER A 273 -22.30 -10.59 0.52
N LYS A 274 -21.92 -11.87 0.66
CA LYS A 274 -21.51 -12.72 -0.48
C LYS A 274 -22.61 -12.82 -1.54
N GLU A 275 -23.86 -12.97 -1.12
CA GLU A 275 -25.01 -13.12 -2.01
C GLU A 275 -25.22 -11.86 -2.87
N ILE A 276 -25.04 -10.68 -2.27
CA ILE A 276 -25.14 -9.41 -2.99
C ILE A 276 -23.99 -9.28 -4.00
N VAL A 277 -22.75 -9.67 -3.62
CA VAL A 277 -21.61 -9.66 -4.52
C VAL A 277 -21.83 -10.59 -5.72
N GLU A 278 -22.35 -11.80 -5.49
CA GLU A 278 -22.65 -12.77 -6.54
C GLU A 278 -23.76 -12.26 -7.47
N GLN A 279 -24.84 -11.71 -6.91
CA GLN A 279 -25.93 -11.10 -7.68
C GLN A 279 -25.41 -9.97 -8.59
N ILE A 280 -24.62 -9.04 -8.05
CA ILE A 280 -24.07 -7.92 -8.84
C ILE A 280 -23.10 -8.43 -9.89
N TRP A 281 -22.28 -9.46 -9.59
CA TRP A 281 -21.40 -10.07 -10.56
C TRP A 281 -22.13 -10.63 -11.77
N GLU A 282 -23.23 -11.38 -11.57
CA GLU A 282 -24.07 -11.91 -12.66
C GLU A 282 -24.59 -10.78 -13.56
N GLN A 283 -25.01 -9.66 -12.95
CA GLN A 283 -25.53 -8.51 -13.69
C GLN A 283 -24.44 -7.74 -14.46
N MET A 284 -23.22 -7.65 -13.92
CA MET A 284 -22.15 -6.85 -14.51
C MET A 284 -21.24 -7.65 -15.44
N SER A 285 -21.09 -8.95 -15.26
CA SER A 285 -20.23 -9.80 -16.10
C SER A 285 -20.72 -9.92 -17.55
N ALA A 286 -21.98 -9.59 -17.80
CA ALA A 286 -22.56 -9.57 -19.15
C ALA A 286 -22.27 -8.28 -19.96
N ILE A 287 -21.66 -7.25 -19.35
CA ILE A 287 -21.53 -5.89 -19.94
C ILE A 287 -20.11 -5.63 -20.48
N HIS A 288 -19.32 -6.66 -20.76
CA HIS A 288 -17.90 -6.50 -21.12
C HIS A 288 -17.66 -5.81 -22.49
N THR A 289 -16.75 -4.81 -22.46
CA THR A 289 -15.91 -4.41 -23.60
C THR A 289 -14.47 -4.76 -23.22
N GLU A 290 -13.91 -5.82 -23.81
CA GLU A 290 -12.56 -6.30 -23.49
C GLU A 290 -11.51 -5.17 -23.49
N GLY A 291 -10.80 -5.00 -22.35
CA GLY A 291 -9.63 -4.14 -22.25
C GLY A 291 -9.88 -2.68 -21.87
N SER A 292 -11.12 -2.27 -21.54
CA SER A 292 -11.39 -0.90 -21.11
C SER A 292 -10.84 -0.62 -19.69
N GLN A 293 -10.54 0.66 -19.42
CA GLN A 293 -10.16 1.08 -18.07
C GLN A 293 -11.31 0.88 -17.07
N MET A 294 -12.54 0.93 -17.56
CA MET A 294 -13.74 0.64 -16.77
C MET A 294 -13.79 -0.82 -16.32
N ASP A 295 -13.41 -1.78 -17.19
CA ASP A 295 -13.33 -3.19 -16.80
C ASP A 295 -12.32 -3.41 -15.68
N ARG A 296 -11.16 -2.72 -15.74
CA ARG A 296 -10.17 -2.79 -14.63
C ARG A 296 -10.75 -2.25 -13.33
N LEU A 297 -11.51 -1.17 -13.36
CA LEU A 297 -12.17 -0.61 -12.18
C LEU A 297 -13.18 -1.59 -11.58
N ILE A 298 -14.01 -2.21 -12.44
CA ILE A 298 -14.98 -3.23 -12.05
C ILE A 298 -14.25 -4.42 -11.41
N TYR A 299 -13.28 -5.01 -12.11
CA TYR A 299 -12.54 -6.17 -11.62
C TYR A 299 -11.81 -5.91 -10.31
N ASN A 300 -11.13 -4.76 -10.18
CA ASN A 300 -10.46 -4.38 -8.94
C ASN A 300 -11.47 -4.23 -7.78
N SER A 301 -12.66 -3.72 -8.04
CA SER A 301 -13.69 -3.60 -7.01
C SER A 301 -14.11 -4.98 -6.46
N PHE A 302 -14.29 -5.97 -7.34
CA PHE A 302 -14.61 -7.34 -6.92
C PHE A 302 -13.42 -8.06 -6.27
N VAL A 303 -12.21 -7.95 -6.83
CA VAL A 303 -11.01 -8.58 -6.25
C VAL A 303 -10.76 -8.11 -4.82
N ASN A 304 -10.97 -6.83 -4.55
CA ASN A 304 -10.74 -6.23 -3.24
C ASN A 304 -11.87 -6.48 -2.23
N ASN A 305 -13.03 -6.98 -2.66
CA ASN A 305 -14.09 -7.32 -1.73
C ASN A 305 -13.81 -8.69 -1.07
N ALA A 306 -13.82 -8.72 0.27
CA ALA A 306 -13.55 -9.92 1.06
C ALA A 306 -14.55 -11.07 0.80
N HIS A 307 -15.78 -10.74 0.45
CA HIS A 307 -16.89 -11.68 0.22
C HIS A 307 -16.98 -12.20 -1.22
N THR A 308 -16.08 -11.77 -2.12
CA THR A 308 -16.01 -12.31 -3.48
C THR A 308 -15.66 -13.79 -3.46
N SER A 309 -16.53 -14.62 -4.05
CA SER A 309 -16.38 -16.06 -4.04
C SER A 309 -15.21 -16.57 -4.89
N ALA A 310 -14.72 -17.77 -4.57
CA ALA A 310 -13.59 -18.38 -5.30
C ALA A 310 -13.83 -18.54 -6.82
N PRO A 311 -15.02 -18.93 -7.29
CA PRO A 311 -15.33 -18.98 -8.72
C PRO A 311 -15.19 -17.61 -9.41
N ILE A 312 -15.70 -16.54 -8.79
CA ILE A 312 -15.58 -15.18 -9.33
C ILE A 312 -14.11 -14.74 -9.36
N ARG A 313 -13.34 -15.01 -8.29
CA ARG A 313 -11.89 -14.71 -8.25
C ARG A 313 -11.12 -15.43 -9.36
N GLU A 314 -11.48 -16.67 -9.68
CA GLU A 314 -10.85 -17.43 -10.76
C GLU A 314 -11.19 -16.84 -12.14
N GLN A 315 -12.44 -16.43 -12.36
CA GLN A 315 -12.84 -15.74 -13.59
C GLN A 315 -12.09 -14.41 -13.74
N LEU A 316 -12.02 -13.60 -12.66
CA LEU A 316 -11.28 -12.34 -12.64
C LEU A 316 -9.80 -12.52 -12.95
N ARG A 317 -9.14 -13.55 -12.39
CA ARG A 317 -7.73 -13.86 -12.71
C ARG A 317 -7.50 -14.19 -14.20
N LYS A 318 -8.47 -14.84 -14.85
CA LYS A 318 -8.39 -15.12 -16.29
C LYS A 318 -8.55 -13.84 -17.11
N LEU A 319 -9.40 -12.93 -16.68
CA LEU A 319 -9.68 -11.65 -17.34
C LEU A 319 -8.56 -10.59 -17.09
N LEU A 320 -7.89 -10.63 -15.94
CA LEU A 320 -6.81 -9.70 -15.58
C LEU A 320 -5.41 -10.15 -16.07
N LYS A 321 -5.29 -11.30 -16.75
CA LYS A 321 -4.03 -11.75 -17.38
C LYS A 321 -3.75 -10.91 -18.64
N TRP A 322 -3.40 -9.65 -18.42
CA TRP A 322 -2.97 -8.68 -19.43
C TRP A 322 -1.52 -8.28 -19.17
#